data_9041ea6062dd03c4d7ad9e3e9a5d53fc
#
_entry.id   9041ea6062dd03c4d7ad9e3e9a5d53fc
#
_cell.length_a   1.000
_cell.length_b   1.000
_cell.length_c   1.000
_cell.angle_alpha   90.00
_cell.angle_beta   90.00
_cell.angle_gamma   90.00
#
_symmetry.space_group_name_H-M   'P 1'
#
loop_
_entity.id
_entity.type
_entity.pdbx_description
1 polymer ?
#
loop_
_entity_poly.entity_id
_entity_poly.type
_entity_poly.pdbx_seq_one_letter_code
_entity_poly.pdbx_strand_id
1 'polypeptide(L)'
;MHERKATICDISDAMVALPGGIGTFEELLECLTWKQLGLHQCPIVILNTEGYYDKLLACIDLMVEENMMRPIHKEMFVVVDKPEDVLPAIFNMPEWDSSISRLAAI
;
A
#
# COMPACT_ATOMS: atom_id res chain seq x y z
N MET A 1 -9.53 2.93 16.72
CA MET A 1 -8.64 2.23 15.78
C MET A 1 -8.31 3.06 14.54
N HIS A 2 -9.31 3.58 13.85
CA HIS A 2 -9.06 4.39 12.65
C HIS A 2 -8.28 5.66 12.97
N GLU A 3 -8.64 6.32 14.02
CA GLU A 3 -7.97 7.53 14.46
C GLU A 3 -6.49 7.29 14.76
N ARG A 4 -6.19 6.17 15.41
CA ARG A 4 -4.82 5.77 15.72
C ARG A 4 -4.01 5.50 14.46
N LYS A 5 -4.62 4.84 13.46
CA LYS A 5 -3.94 4.54 12.20
C LYS A 5 -3.65 5.81 11.41
N ALA A 6 -4.61 6.74 11.40
CA ALA A 6 -4.39 8.03 10.76
C ALA A 6 -3.21 8.76 11.40
N THR A 7 -3.13 8.76 12.73
CA THR A 7 -2.03 9.39 13.44
C THR A 7 -0.69 8.75 13.08
N ILE A 8 -0.65 7.42 13.00
CA ILE A 8 0.58 6.71 12.62
C ILE A 8 1.02 7.10 11.21
N CYS A 9 0.09 7.15 10.26
CA CYS A 9 0.41 7.55 8.90
C CYS A 9 0.87 9.01 8.82
N ASP A 10 0.27 9.89 9.61
CA ASP A 10 0.63 11.31 9.61
C ASP A 10 2.03 11.56 10.15
N ILE A 11 2.48 10.78 11.13
CA ILE A 11 3.78 10.98 11.76
C ILE A 11 4.88 10.08 11.20
N SER A 12 4.51 9.09 10.38
CA SER A 12 5.48 8.18 9.78
C SER A 12 5.88 8.65 8.40
N ASP A 13 7.15 8.48 8.06
CA ASP A 13 7.66 8.84 6.73
C ASP A 13 7.33 7.76 5.70
N ALA A 14 7.07 6.53 6.14
CA ALA A 14 6.77 5.40 5.26
C ALA A 14 6.12 4.27 6.05
N MET A 15 5.46 3.37 5.33
CA MET A 15 4.91 2.14 5.92
C MET A 15 5.53 0.94 5.23
N VAL A 16 5.93 -0.06 6.02
CA VAL A 16 6.46 -1.32 5.51
C VAL A 16 5.60 -2.46 6.04
N ALA A 17 5.05 -3.27 5.14
CA ALA A 17 4.27 -4.45 5.52
C ALA A 17 5.20 -5.67 5.53
N LEU A 18 5.45 -6.20 6.72
CA LEU A 18 6.21 -7.44 6.91
C LEU A 18 5.25 -8.62 6.82
N PRO A 19 5.74 -9.85 6.55
CA PRO A 19 4.89 -11.03 6.65
C PRO A 19 4.24 -11.09 8.03
N GLY A 20 2.94 -11.30 8.06
CA GLY A 20 2.18 -11.32 9.31
C GLY A 20 0.78 -11.88 9.12
N GLY A 21 -0.04 -11.76 10.14
CA GLY A 21 -1.39 -12.32 10.15
C GLY A 21 -2.48 -11.31 9.77
N ILE A 22 -3.68 -11.57 10.25
CA ILE A 22 -4.86 -10.77 9.92
C ILE A 22 -4.70 -9.30 10.32
N GLY A 23 -4.09 -9.03 11.47
CA GLY A 23 -3.87 -7.65 11.92
C GLY A 23 -2.96 -6.87 10.97
N THR A 24 -1.92 -7.51 10.46
CA THR A 24 -1.03 -6.90 9.49
C THR A 24 -1.76 -6.60 8.19
N PHE A 25 -2.59 -7.53 7.73
CA PHE A 25 -3.40 -7.35 6.53
C PHE A 25 -4.39 -6.20 6.70
N GLU A 26 -5.03 -6.12 7.87
CA GLU A 26 -5.95 -5.03 8.16
C GLU A 26 -5.26 -3.68 8.08
N GLU A 27 -4.09 -3.54 8.71
CA GLU A 27 -3.34 -2.29 8.69
C GLU A 27 -2.87 -1.92 7.28
N LEU A 28 -2.38 -2.90 6.53
CA LEU A 28 -1.93 -2.67 5.16
C LEU A 28 -3.07 -2.21 4.27
N LEU A 29 -4.20 -2.92 4.29
CA LEU A 29 -5.32 -2.60 3.43
C LEU A 29 -5.95 -1.26 3.81
N GLU A 30 -5.99 -0.93 5.09
CA GLU A 30 -6.50 0.36 5.53
C GLU A 30 -5.57 1.50 5.10
N CYS A 31 -4.25 1.32 5.20
CA CYS A 31 -3.32 2.33 4.72
C CYS A 31 -3.42 2.53 3.20
N LEU A 32 -3.62 1.45 2.44
CA LEU A 32 -3.84 1.54 1.01
C LEU A 32 -5.13 2.29 0.71
N THR A 33 -6.21 1.97 1.44
CA THR A 33 -7.50 2.64 1.27
C THR A 33 -7.38 4.14 1.52
N TRP A 34 -6.71 4.53 2.60
CA TRP A 34 -6.56 5.94 2.93
C TRP A 34 -5.68 6.67 1.92
N LYS A 35 -4.65 6.01 1.40
CA LYS A 35 -3.82 6.59 0.35
C LYS A 35 -4.64 6.78 -0.93
N GLN A 36 -5.48 5.81 -1.27
CA GLN A 36 -6.38 5.90 -2.42
C GLN A 36 -7.36 7.06 -2.26
N LEU A 37 -7.83 7.32 -1.04
CA LEU A 37 -8.73 8.43 -0.74
C LEU A 37 -8.01 9.79 -0.68
N GLY A 38 -6.70 9.80 -0.79
CA GLY A 38 -5.93 11.03 -0.73
C GLY A 38 -5.67 11.56 0.67
N LEU A 39 -5.88 10.73 1.70
CA LEU A 39 -5.71 11.14 3.09
C LEU A 39 -4.25 11.14 3.54
N HIS A 40 -3.37 10.46 2.83
CA HIS A 40 -1.93 10.54 3.04
C HIS A 40 -1.18 10.19 1.76
N GLN A 41 0.10 10.50 1.74
CA GLN A 41 0.97 10.24 0.59
C GLN A 41 2.20 9.42 0.97
N CYS A 42 2.15 8.72 2.11
CA CYS A 42 3.29 7.94 2.59
C CYS A 42 3.64 6.82 1.62
N PRO A 43 4.94 6.60 1.35
CA PRO A 43 5.36 5.41 0.63
C PRO A 43 4.94 4.15 1.36
N ILE A 44 4.44 3.17 0.62
CA ILE A 44 4.04 1.87 1.16
C ILE A 44 4.87 0.81 0.48
N VAL A 45 5.61 0.02 1.26
CA VAL A 45 6.43 -1.07 0.75
C VAL A 45 5.93 -2.38 1.32
N ILE A 46 5.73 -3.37 0.46
CA ILE A 46 5.34 -4.72 0.86
C ILE A 46 6.59 -5.60 0.76
N LEU A 47 7.06 -6.10 1.90
CA LEU A 47 8.19 -7.03 1.93
C LEU A 47 7.65 -8.43 1.69
N ASN A 48 7.85 -8.93 0.47
CA ASN A 48 7.30 -10.21 0.01
C ASN A 48 8.30 -11.35 0.19
N THR A 49 8.75 -11.57 1.42
CA THR A 49 9.70 -12.63 1.74
C THR A 49 9.15 -13.99 1.32
N GLU A 50 9.91 -14.70 0.48
CA GLU A 50 9.55 -16.03 0.00
C GLU A 50 8.13 -16.10 -0.61
N GLY A 51 7.65 -15.01 -1.20
CA GLY A 51 6.35 -15.01 -1.85
C GLY A 51 5.17 -15.00 -0.89
N TYR A 52 5.38 -14.59 0.35
CA TYR A 52 4.32 -14.61 1.37
C TYR A 52 3.05 -13.87 0.93
N TYR A 53 3.21 -12.75 0.21
CA TYR A 53 2.09 -11.93 -0.22
C TYR A 53 1.61 -12.22 -1.65
N ASP A 54 2.15 -13.25 -2.31
CA ASP A 54 1.81 -13.52 -3.71
C ASP A 54 0.31 -13.63 -3.95
N LYS A 55 -0.42 -14.29 -3.05
CA LYS A 55 -1.86 -14.48 -3.22
C LYS A 55 -2.65 -13.20 -2.98
N LEU A 56 -2.19 -12.36 -2.05
CA LEU A 56 -2.81 -11.06 -1.85
C LEU A 56 -2.59 -10.18 -3.08
N LEU A 57 -1.38 -10.19 -3.64
CA LEU A 57 -1.07 -9.42 -4.83
C LEU A 57 -1.88 -9.91 -6.03
N ALA A 58 -2.07 -11.23 -6.15
CA ALA A 58 -2.94 -11.80 -7.19
C ALA A 58 -4.39 -11.34 -7.00
N CYS A 59 -4.84 -11.21 -5.76
CA CYS A 59 -6.18 -10.71 -5.48
C CYS A 59 -6.32 -9.24 -5.91
N ILE A 60 -5.30 -8.43 -5.69
CA ILE A 60 -5.30 -7.04 -6.14
C ILE A 60 -5.33 -6.97 -7.66
N ASP A 61 -4.57 -7.83 -8.34
CA ASP A 61 -4.60 -7.90 -9.80
C ASP A 61 -6.00 -8.27 -10.31
N LEU A 62 -6.69 -9.16 -9.61
CA LEU A 62 -8.06 -9.52 -9.96
C LEU A 62 -9.00 -8.33 -9.84
N MET A 63 -8.81 -7.49 -8.81
CA MET A 63 -9.63 -6.28 -8.66
C MET A 63 -9.47 -5.35 -9.87
N VAL A 64 -8.26 -5.25 -10.40
CA VAL A 64 -8.01 -4.45 -11.60
C VAL A 64 -8.67 -5.09 -12.82
N GLU A 65 -8.54 -6.40 -13.00
CA GLU A 65 -9.14 -7.13 -14.11
C GLU A 65 -10.67 -7.01 -14.13
N GLU A 66 -11.28 -7.01 -12.95
CA GLU A 66 -12.74 -6.92 -12.81
C GLU A 66 -13.25 -5.48 -12.72
N ASN A 67 -12.37 -4.51 -12.97
CA ASN A 67 -12.70 -3.08 -12.94
C ASN A 67 -13.18 -2.58 -11.58
N MET A 68 -12.79 -3.26 -10.50
CA MET A 68 -13.08 -2.81 -9.13
C MET A 68 -11.99 -1.88 -8.61
N MET A 69 -10.84 -1.82 -9.31
CA MET A 69 -9.70 -0.99 -8.97
C MET A 69 -9.07 -0.50 -10.25
N ARG A 70 -8.63 0.76 -10.29
CA ARG A 70 -7.96 1.31 -11.47
C ARG A 70 -6.49 0.87 -11.48
N PRO A 71 -5.92 0.60 -12.66
CA PRO A 71 -4.50 0.20 -12.74
C PRO A 71 -3.53 1.17 -12.06
N ILE A 72 -3.82 2.48 -12.11
CA ILE A 72 -2.97 3.50 -11.51
C ILE A 72 -2.83 3.30 -9.99
N HIS A 73 -3.83 2.73 -9.33
CA HIS A 73 -3.79 2.53 -7.89
C HIS A 73 -2.80 1.44 -7.47
N LYS A 74 -2.32 0.63 -8.40
CA LYS A 74 -1.24 -0.34 -8.09
C LYS A 74 0.10 0.37 -7.87
N GLU A 75 0.21 1.63 -8.24
CA GLU A 75 1.42 2.43 -8.00
C GLU A 75 1.47 3.02 -6.60
N MET A 76 0.43 2.81 -5.77
CA MET A 76 0.42 3.26 -4.38
C MET A 76 1.45 2.53 -3.52
N PHE A 77 1.88 1.37 -3.93
CA PHE A 77 2.81 0.54 -3.16
C PHE A 77 3.86 -0.09 -4.06
N VAL A 78 4.97 -0.49 -3.45
CA VAL A 78 6.07 -1.20 -4.13
C VAL A 78 6.29 -2.52 -3.41
N VAL A 79 6.57 -3.57 -4.18
CA VAL A 79 6.86 -4.90 -3.63
C VAL A 79 8.35 -5.17 -3.75
N VAL A 80 8.97 -5.59 -2.65
CA VAL A 80 10.38 -5.99 -2.64
C VAL A 80 10.51 -7.37 -2.01
N ASP A 81 11.52 -8.13 -2.39
CA ASP A 81 11.71 -9.49 -1.92
C ASP A 81 12.67 -9.59 -0.73
N LYS A 82 13.54 -8.61 -0.55
CA LYS A 82 14.61 -8.66 0.44
C LYS A 82 14.58 -7.43 1.34
N PRO A 83 14.90 -7.61 2.63
CA PRO A 83 14.93 -6.48 3.58
C PRO A 83 15.84 -5.34 3.14
N GLU A 84 17.00 -5.65 2.53
CA GLU A 84 17.93 -4.63 2.08
C GLU A 84 17.40 -3.75 0.96
N ASP A 85 16.32 -4.16 0.28
CA ASP A 85 15.71 -3.39 -0.79
C ASP A 85 14.64 -2.42 -0.30
N VAL A 86 14.27 -2.49 0.99
CA VAL A 86 13.18 -1.68 1.55
C VAL A 86 13.50 -0.19 1.53
N LEU A 87 14.63 0.21 2.10
CA LEU A 87 14.99 1.63 2.15
C LEU A 87 15.17 2.25 0.75
N PRO A 88 15.89 1.59 -0.18
CA PRO A 88 15.96 2.12 -1.54
C PRO A 88 14.58 2.29 -2.19
N ALA A 89 13.67 1.35 -1.96
CA ALA A 89 12.31 1.46 -2.50
C ALA A 89 11.57 2.67 -1.95
N ILE A 90 11.71 2.94 -0.65
CA ILE A 90 11.09 4.11 -0.02
C ILE A 90 11.61 5.40 -0.62
N PHE A 91 12.93 5.54 -0.75
CA PHE A 91 13.54 6.77 -1.25
C PHE A 91 13.32 7.00 -2.73
N ASN A 92 13.13 5.94 -3.50
CA ASN A 92 12.94 6.04 -4.95
C ASN A 92 11.48 6.03 -5.39
N MET A 93 10.54 5.86 -4.46
CA MET A 93 9.13 5.83 -4.79
C MET A 93 8.64 7.21 -5.21
N PRO A 94 7.97 7.34 -6.39
CA PRO A 94 7.43 8.63 -6.81
C PRO A 94 6.39 9.14 -5.82
N GLU A 95 6.28 10.47 -5.74
CA GLU A 95 5.25 11.10 -4.91
C GLU A 95 3.86 10.74 -5.45
N TRP A 96 2.97 10.36 -4.55
CA TRP A 96 1.60 10.00 -4.93
C TRP A 96 0.77 11.25 -5.16
N ASP A 97 0.11 11.30 -6.30
CA ASP A 97 -0.80 12.40 -6.61
C ASP A 97 -2.17 12.11 -5.99
N SER A 98 -2.47 12.78 -4.88
CA SER A 98 -3.72 12.56 -4.15
C SER A 98 -4.97 12.95 -4.95
N SER A 99 -4.82 13.75 -6.01
CA SER A 99 -5.96 14.10 -6.86
C SER A 99 -6.52 12.89 -7.60
N ILE A 100 -5.73 11.82 -7.77
CA ILE A 100 -6.17 10.59 -8.43
C ILE A 100 -7.32 9.94 -7.65
N SER A 101 -7.40 10.16 -6.33
CA SER A 101 -8.47 9.61 -5.51
C SER A 101 -9.86 10.05 -5.98
N ARG A 102 -9.96 11.23 -6.59
CA ARG A 102 -11.24 11.76 -7.09
C ARG A 102 -11.79 10.94 -8.25
N LEU A 103 -10.91 10.16 -8.90
CA LEU A 103 -11.28 9.33 -10.05
C LEU A 103 -11.55 7.89 -9.64
N ALA A 104 -11.37 7.57 -8.36
CA ALA A 104 -11.54 6.21 -7.86
C ALA A 104 -13.00 5.94 -7.51
N ALA A 105 -13.48 4.77 -7.92
CA ALA A 105 -14.75 4.25 -7.44
C ALA A 105 -14.47 3.41 -6.20
N ILE A 106 -15.06 3.77 -5.10
CA ILE A 106 -14.84 3.07 -3.83
C ILE A 106 -16.14 2.46 -3.36
#